data_bc0d1cd0a0d66aad49059372cc01257b
#
_entry.id   bc0d1cd0a0d66aad49059372cc01257b
#
_cell.length_a   1.000
_cell.length_b   1.000
_cell.length_c   1.000
_cell.angle_alpha   90.00
_cell.angle_beta   90.00
_cell.angle_gamma   90.00
#
_symmetry.space_group_name_H-M   'P 1'
#
loop_
_entity.id
_entity.type
_entity.pdbx_description
1 polymer ?
#
loop_
_entity_poly.entity_id
_entity_poly.type
_entity_poly.pdbx_seq_one_letter_code
_entity_poly.pdbx_strand_id
1 'polypeptide(L)'
;IGEKLCAVLSFIREGELSYECSAFTHPSFRRQGLFSRLLGESLFVLPPEAELFFYTDGNSSDALHTLDAIGAVFCSKEHMMTLSLEKSQDFPVSGLTVLETEESGFPLLLFADTFGSVRILVYPSHYYLYNFEIQSRFRNQGHGTALLSKLLSFLAAQKRMPVRLQVSGDNLPAIRLYEKTGFQISETLSCFLY
;
A
#
# COMPACT_ATOMS: atom_id res chain seq x y z
N ILE A 1 -8.24 -16.52 29.89
CA ILE A 1 -8.84 -16.22 31.20
C ILE A 1 -10.29 -16.68 31.15
N GLY A 2 -10.59 -17.88 31.68
CA GLY A 2 -11.87 -18.52 31.49
C GLY A 2 -12.13 -18.83 29.99
N GLU A 3 -13.38 -18.70 29.54
CA GLU A 3 -13.79 -18.94 28.15
C GLU A 3 -13.74 -17.69 27.25
N LYS A 4 -13.16 -16.58 27.75
CA LYS A 4 -13.07 -15.32 26.98
C LYS A 4 -11.78 -15.25 26.17
N LEU A 5 -11.91 -15.01 24.87
CA LEU A 5 -10.79 -14.70 24.00
C LEU A 5 -10.28 -13.29 24.36
N CYS A 6 -9.05 -13.21 24.89
CA CYS A 6 -8.45 -11.98 25.39
C CYS A 6 -7.37 -11.41 24.48
N ALA A 7 -6.64 -12.30 23.76
CA ALA A 7 -5.65 -11.92 22.79
C ALA A 7 -5.55 -12.95 21.67
N VAL A 8 -5.14 -12.52 20.50
CA VAL A 8 -4.87 -13.35 19.31
C VAL A 8 -3.56 -12.88 18.70
N LEU A 9 -2.75 -13.82 18.26
CA LEU A 9 -1.61 -13.62 17.41
C LEU A 9 -1.73 -14.59 16.23
N SER A 10 -1.64 -14.09 15.02
CA SER A 10 -1.70 -14.89 13.80
C SER A 10 -0.50 -14.62 12.90
N PHE A 11 -0.11 -15.62 12.15
CA PHE A 11 1.00 -15.56 11.20
C PHE A 11 0.50 -15.97 9.83
N ILE A 12 0.82 -15.17 8.83
CA ILE A 12 0.62 -15.48 7.41
C ILE A 12 2.00 -15.69 6.81
N ARG A 13 2.24 -16.86 6.25
CA ARG A 13 3.53 -17.17 5.62
C ARG A 13 3.61 -16.48 4.26
N GLU A 14 4.57 -15.59 4.09
CA GLU A 14 4.81 -14.82 2.87
C GLU A 14 5.99 -15.36 2.04
N GLY A 15 6.92 -16.03 2.70
CA GLY A 15 8.12 -16.60 2.10
C GLY A 15 8.58 -17.86 2.81
N GLU A 16 9.82 -18.28 2.56
CA GLU A 16 10.38 -19.48 3.17
C GLU A 16 10.52 -19.31 4.69
N LEU A 17 11.03 -18.15 5.13
CA LEU A 17 11.25 -17.79 6.53
C LEU A 17 10.53 -16.50 6.95
N SER A 18 9.75 -15.88 6.07
CA SER A 18 9.10 -14.59 6.30
C SER A 18 7.62 -14.77 6.63
N TYR A 19 7.17 -14.11 7.69
CA TYR A 19 5.79 -14.20 8.20
C TYR A 19 5.24 -12.81 8.50
N GLU A 20 4.09 -12.49 7.93
CA GLU A 20 3.29 -11.35 8.39
C GLU A 20 2.59 -11.70 9.71
N CYS A 21 2.71 -10.81 10.68
CA CYS A 21 2.17 -10.98 12.03
C CYS A 21 1.05 -9.99 12.30
N SER A 22 -0.12 -10.50 12.65
CA SER A 22 -1.24 -9.69 13.13
C SER A 22 -1.57 -10.03 14.57
N ALA A 23 -1.60 -9.02 15.44
CA ALA A 23 -1.81 -9.18 16.88
C ALA A 23 -2.95 -8.29 17.39
N PHE A 24 -3.86 -8.88 18.17
CA PHE A 24 -4.97 -8.16 18.77
C PHE A 24 -5.08 -8.55 20.26
N THR A 25 -5.13 -7.55 21.11
CA THR A 25 -5.41 -7.73 22.55
C THR A 25 -6.64 -6.91 22.93
N HIS A 26 -7.62 -7.56 23.53
CA HIS A 26 -8.83 -6.89 24.01
C HIS A 26 -8.46 -5.75 24.96
N PRO A 27 -9.04 -4.54 24.82
CA PRO A 27 -8.65 -3.35 25.59
C PRO A 27 -8.53 -3.56 27.09
N SER A 28 -9.51 -4.25 27.70
CA SER A 28 -9.50 -4.54 29.15
C SER A 28 -8.40 -5.51 29.61
N PHE A 29 -7.68 -6.14 28.68
CA PHE A 29 -6.64 -7.12 28.99
C PHE A 29 -5.27 -6.69 28.44
N ARG A 30 -5.14 -5.44 27.99
CA ARG A 30 -3.85 -4.86 27.57
C ARG A 30 -2.94 -4.66 28.78
N ARG A 31 -1.63 -4.53 28.52
CA ARG A 31 -0.58 -4.31 29.52
C ARG A 31 -0.49 -5.40 30.61
N GLN A 32 -0.97 -6.61 30.30
CA GLN A 32 -0.90 -7.79 31.16
C GLN A 32 0.05 -8.87 30.62
N GLY A 33 0.89 -8.53 29.63
CA GLY A 33 1.88 -9.44 29.05
C GLY A 33 1.30 -10.50 28.10
N LEU A 34 0.02 -10.47 27.76
CA LEU A 34 -0.62 -11.51 26.94
C LEU A 34 0.02 -11.62 25.56
N PHE A 35 0.29 -10.48 24.89
CA PHE A 35 0.95 -10.48 23.60
C PHE A 35 2.37 -11.09 23.70
N SER A 36 3.18 -10.63 24.63
CA SER A 36 4.55 -11.11 24.81
C SER A 36 4.60 -12.60 25.10
N ARG A 37 3.62 -13.11 25.87
CA ARG A 37 3.49 -14.54 26.13
C ARG A 37 3.12 -15.32 24.87
N LEU A 38 2.11 -14.86 24.10
CA LEU A 38 1.72 -15.49 22.83
C LEU A 38 2.89 -15.51 21.84
N LEU A 39 3.60 -14.39 21.71
CA LEU A 39 4.78 -14.29 20.85
C LEU A 39 5.85 -15.28 21.28
N GLY A 40 6.21 -15.29 22.58
CA GLY A 40 7.20 -16.23 23.12
C GLY A 40 6.83 -17.69 22.88
N GLU A 41 5.58 -18.08 23.11
CA GLU A 41 5.08 -19.44 22.82
C GLU A 41 5.11 -19.78 21.33
N SER A 42 4.83 -18.78 20.47
CA SER A 42 4.84 -18.96 19.01
C SER A 42 6.23 -19.20 18.43
N LEU A 43 7.27 -18.59 19.01
CA LEU A 43 8.65 -18.75 18.56
C LEU A 43 9.15 -20.20 18.68
N PHE A 44 8.55 -21.02 19.55
CA PHE A 44 8.91 -22.44 19.65
C PHE A 44 8.39 -23.29 18.48
N VAL A 45 7.41 -22.81 17.72
CA VAL A 45 6.80 -23.53 16.59
C VAL A 45 7.21 -22.95 15.24
N LEU A 46 7.82 -21.78 15.23
CA LEU A 46 8.38 -21.17 14.03
C LEU A 46 9.83 -21.62 13.81
N PRO A 47 10.35 -21.57 12.57
CA PRO A 47 11.78 -21.77 12.31
C PRO A 47 12.63 -20.79 13.13
N PRO A 48 13.83 -21.19 13.62
CA PRO A 48 14.68 -20.30 14.44
C PRO A 48 15.08 -19.01 13.75
N GLU A 49 15.19 -19.02 12.41
CA GLU A 49 15.55 -17.88 11.57
C GLU A 49 14.32 -17.17 10.99
N ALA A 50 13.12 -17.39 11.54
CA ALA A 50 11.91 -16.76 11.04
C ALA A 50 11.97 -15.23 11.24
N GLU A 51 11.70 -14.52 10.18
CA GLU A 51 11.54 -13.06 10.16
C GLU A 51 10.05 -12.73 10.34
N LEU A 52 9.73 -11.94 11.37
CA LEU A 52 8.36 -11.59 11.72
C LEU A 52 8.09 -10.12 11.37
N PHE A 53 7.23 -9.89 10.39
CA PHE A 53 6.86 -8.56 9.93
C PHE A 53 5.57 -8.10 10.58
N PHE A 54 5.64 -6.99 11.29
CA PHE A 54 4.50 -6.32 11.92
C PHE A 54 4.19 -5.03 11.18
N TYR A 55 2.92 -4.84 10.83
CA TYR A 55 2.44 -3.64 10.15
C TYR A 55 1.57 -2.80 11.07
N THR A 56 1.76 -1.47 11.04
CA THR A 56 0.94 -0.51 11.78
C THR A 56 0.77 0.79 11.01
N ASP A 57 -0.41 1.40 11.12
CA ASP A 57 -0.69 2.74 10.59
C ASP A 57 -0.07 3.87 11.43
N GLY A 58 0.58 3.53 12.54
CA GLY A 58 1.20 4.49 13.45
C GLY A 58 0.24 5.25 14.37
N ASN A 59 -1.08 5.02 14.25
CA ASN A 59 -2.08 5.72 15.07
C ASN A 59 -2.22 5.13 16.48
N SER A 60 -1.77 3.89 16.69
CA SER A 60 -1.82 3.21 17.98
C SER A 60 -0.50 3.35 18.74
N SER A 61 -0.45 4.23 19.73
CA SER A 61 0.70 4.35 20.62
C SER A 61 1.00 3.04 21.38
N ASP A 62 -0.02 2.26 21.72
CA ASP A 62 0.16 0.95 22.35
C ASP A 62 0.86 -0.05 21.42
N ALA A 63 0.55 -0.02 20.11
CA ALA A 63 1.22 -0.87 19.13
C ALA A 63 2.71 -0.48 18.99
N LEU A 64 3.00 0.82 18.84
CA LEU A 64 4.36 1.32 18.72
C LEU A 64 5.20 1.00 19.96
N HIS A 65 4.66 1.21 21.17
CA HIS A 65 5.34 0.83 22.41
C HIS A 65 5.56 -0.68 22.50
N THR A 66 4.64 -1.49 21.99
CA THR A 66 4.79 -2.95 21.99
C THR A 66 5.91 -3.39 21.05
N LEU A 67 5.97 -2.81 19.84
CA LEU A 67 7.04 -3.08 18.88
C LEU A 67 8.41 -2.69 19.41
N ASP A 68 8.51 -1.52 20.04
CA ASP A 68 9.74 -1.07 20.72
C ASP A 68 10.13 -2.02 21.86
N ALA A 69 9.18 -2.43 22.70
CA ALA A 69 9.42 -3.30 23.84
C ALA A 69 9.89 -4.71 23.46
N ILE A 70 9.50 -5.22 22.29
CA ILE A 70 10.00 -6.50 21.77
C ILE A 70 11.31 -6.35 21.00
N GLY A 71 11.77 -5.12 20.76
CA GLY A 71 12.98 -4.84 19.98
C GLY A 71 12.78 -4.93 18.45
N ALA A 72 11.54 -4.81 17.96
CA ALA A 72 11.28 -4.81 16.54
C ALA A 72 11.86 -3.53 15.88
N VAL A 73 12.51 -3.70 14.73
CA VAL A 73 13.21 -2.63 14.02
C VAL A 73 12.39 -2.16 12.84
N PHE A 74 12.22 -0.83 12.71
CA PHE A 74 11.58 -0.24 11.52
C PHE A 74 12.34 -0.63 10.26
N CYS A 75 11.65 -1.15 9.24
CA CYS A 75 12.25 -1.56 7.98
C CYS A 75 11.73 -0.79 6.76
N SER A 76 10.46 -0.47 6.70
CA SER A 76 9.91 0.26 5.56
C SER A 76 8.60 0.95 5.90
N LYS A 77 8.16 1.82 5.03
CA LYS A 77 6.79 2.37 5.04
C LYS A 77 6.23 2.43 3.64
N GLU A 78 4.92 2.29 3.56
CA GLU A 78 4.15 2.42 2.33
C GLU A 78 3.04 3.44 2.52
N HIS A 79 2.79 4.23 1.47
CA HIS A 79 1.72 5.20 1.45
C HIS A 79 0.62 4.74 0.50
N MET A 80 -0.60 4.70 0.99
CA MET A 80 -1.77 4.72 0.14
C MET A 80 -2.06 6.17 -0.22
N MET A 81 -2.12 6.48 -1.52
CA MET A 81 -2.47 7.82 -1.99
C MET A 81 -3.78 7.78 -2.75
N THR A 82 -4.58 8.83 -2.60
CA THR A 82 -5.92 8.92 -3.19
C THR A 82 -6.10 10.27 -3.88
N LEU A 83 -6.73 10.26 -5.06
CA LEU A 83 -7.16 11.44 -5.81
C LEU A 83 -8.66 11.34 -6.10
N SER A 84 -9.44 12.40 -5.82
CA SER A 84 -10.81 12.55 -6.30
C SER A 84 -10.82 13.16 -7.71
N LEU A 85 -11.54 12.51 -8.65
CA LEU A 85 -11.69 13.01 -10.03
C LEU A 85 -12.82 14.04 -10.19
N GLU A 86 -13.48 14.45 -9.12
CA GLU A 86 -14.58 15.44 -9.20
C GLU A 86 -14.15 16.80 -9.73
N LYS A 87 -12.85 17.15 -9.56
CA LYS A 87 -12.25 18.43 -9.95
C LYS A 87 -11.13 18.27 -10.99
N SER A 88 -11.10 17.18 -11.75
CA SER A 88 -10.04 16.97 -12.73
C SER A 88 -10.09 18.00 -13.85
N GLN A 89 -8.92 18.50 -14.26
CA GLN A 89 -8.79 19.36 -15.45
C GLN A 89 -8.82 18.48 -16.71
N ASP A 90 -9.47 18.95 -17.76
CA ASP A 90 -9.50 18.26 -19.05
C ASP A 90 -8.16 18.47 -19.78
N PHE A 91 -7.36 17.42 -19.88
CA PHE A 91 -6.16 17.38 -20.70
C PHE A 91 -6.43 16.64 -22.02
N PRO A 92 -5.79 17.05 -23.14
CA PRO A 92 -5.89 16.30 -24.38
C PRO A 92 -5.39 14.86 -24.23
N VAL A 93 -6.22 13.90 -24.57
CA VAL A 93 -5.91 12.45 -24.45
C VAL A 93 -5.16 11.92 -25.68
N SER A 94 -4.73 12.79 -26.61
CA SER A 94 -4.03 12.40 -27.84
C SER A 94 -2.69 11.67 -27.56
N GLY A 95 -2.39 10.64 -28.36
CA GLY A 95 -1.15 9.87 -28.27
C GLY A 95 -1.11 8.88 -27.11
N LEU A 96 -2.26 8.49 -26.58
CA LEU A 96 -2.40 7.46 -25.56
C LEU A 96 -2.98 6.19 -26.23
N THR A 97 -2.30 5.07 -26.09
CA THR A 97 -2.84 3.75 -26.43
C THR A 97 -3.49 3.16 -25.19
N VAL A 98 -4.72 2.68 -25.35
CA VAL A 98 -5.47 2.03 -24.28
C VAL A 98 -5.84 0.62 -24.73
N LEU A 99 -5.44 -0.38 -23.94
CA LEU A 99 -5.84 -1.78 -24.13
C LEU A 99 -6.67 -2.22 -22.93
N GLU A 100 -7.81 -2.84 -23.21
CA GLU A 100 -8.69 -3.39 -22.18
C GLU A 100 -8.50 -4.91 -22.11
N THR A 101 -8.38 -5.44 -20.91
CA THR A 101 -8.27 -6.86 -20.59
C THR A 101 -8.87 -7.13 -19.21
N GLU A 102 -8.55 -8.25 -18.59
CA GLU A 102 -9.05 -8.62 -17.27
C GLU A 102 -7.88 -9.16 -16.42
N GLU A 103 -7.88 -8.85 -15.13
CA GLU A 103 -6.97 -9.38 -14.14
C GLU A 103 -7.73 -9.70 -12.84
N SER A 104 -7.64 -10.94 -12.37
CA SER A 104 -8.28 -11.40 -11.13
C SER A 104 -9.80 -11.13 -11.05
N GLY A 105 -10.51 -11.20 -12.20
CA GLY A 105 -11.95 -10.96 -12.28
C GLY A 105 -12.35 -9.48 -12.31
N PHE A 106 -11.39 -8.56 -12.47
CA PHE A 106 -11.64 -7.12 -12.63
C PHE A 106 -11.16 -6.62 -13.99
N PRO A 107 -11.89 -5.66 -14.62
CA PRO A 107 -11.40 -5.00 -15.82
C PRO A 107 -10.05 -4.32 -15.56
N LEU A 108 -9.11 -4.57 -16.46
CA LEU A 108 -7.78 -3.97 -16.47
C LEU A 108 -7.63 -3.08 -17.69
N LEU A 109 -7.26 -1.83 -17.48
CA LEU A 109 -6.88 -0.89 -18.51
C LEU A 109 -5.36 -0.73 -18.51
N LEU A 110 -4.72 -1.03 -19.63
CA LEU A 110 -3.31 -0.77 -19.85
C LEU A 110 -3.18 0.50 -20.71
N PHE A 111 -2.57 1.52 -20.15
CA PHE A 111 -2.26 2.77 -20.83
C PHE A 111 -0.77 2.82 -21.18
N ALA A 112 -0.47 3.22 -22.40
CA ALA A 112 0.90 3.42 -22.84
C ALA A 112 1.01 4.59 -23.82
N ASP A 113 2.16 5.28 -23.77
CA ASP A 113 2.61 6.20 -24.80
C ASP A 113 4.08 5.88 -25.17
N THR A 114 4.70 6.73 -25.97
CA THR A 114 6.11 6.53 -26.38
C THR A 114 7.09 6.50 -25.20
N PHE A 115 6.74 7.07 -24.07
CA PHE A 115 7.64 7.33 -22.95
C PHE A 115 7.46 6.37 -21.78
N GLY A 116 6.28 5.77 -21.64
CA GLY A 116 5.99 4.91 -20.51
C GLY A 116 4.62 4.23 -20.56
N SER A 117 4.27 3.55 -19.47
CA SER A 117 3.03 2.83 -19.32
C SER A 117 2.53 2.84 -17.88
N VAL A 118 1.25 2.49 -17.71
CA VAL A 118 0.60 2.37 -16.42
C VAL A 118 -0.57 1.39 -16.52
N ARG A 119 -0.87 0.70 -15.42
CA ARG A 119 -2.01 -0.21 -15.32
C ARG A 119 -3.05 0.33 -14.35
N ILE A 120 -4.32 0.12 -14.69
CA ILE A 120 -5.46 0.52 -13.88
C ILE A 120 -6.39 -0.68 -13.74
N LEU A 121 -6.56 -1.18 -12.53
CA LEU A 121 -7.67 -2.07 -12.19
C LEU A 121 -8.92 -1.25 -11.89
N VAL A 122 -10.05 -1.67 -12.47
CA VAL A 122 -11.33 -0.98 -12.30
C VAL A 122 -12.17 -1.72 -11.28
N TYR A 123 -12.14 -1.25 -10.04
CA TYR A 123 -13.02 -1.74 -8.98
C TYR A 123 -14.39 -1.05 -9.03
N PRO A 124 -15.42 -1.61 -8.40
CA PRO A 124 -16.76 -1.00 -8.38
C PRO A 124 -16.81 0.42 -7.82
N SER A 125 -15.92 0.75 -6.88
CA SER A 125 -15.89 2.01 -6.13
C SER A 125 -14.70 2.92 -6.42
N HIS A 126 -13.65 2.44 -7.07
CA HIS A 126 -12.43 3.20 -7.34
C HIS A 126 -11.61 2.58 -8.47
N TYR A 127 -10.72 3.38 -9.03
CA TYR A 127 -9.63 2.93 -9.90
C TYR A 127 -8.40 2.65 -9.04
N TYR A 128 -7.68 1.55 -9.30
CA TYR A 128 -6.42 1.25 -8.65
C TYR A 128 -5.26 1.32 -9.65
N LEU A 129 -4.39 2.30 -9.46
CA LEU A 129 -3.24 2.58 -10.32
C LEU A 129 -2.02 1.81 -9.81
N TYR A 130 -1.35 1.07 -10.70
CA TYR A 130 -0.13 0.35 -10.37
C TYR A 130 0.77 0.19 -11.59
N ASN A 131 2.00 -0.27 -11.39
CA ASN A 131 3.01 -0.43 -12.45
C ASN A 131 3.15 0.83 -13.33
N PHE A 132 3.17 2.02 -12.69
CA PHE A 132 3.46 3.27 -13.40
C PHE A 132 4.95 3.35 -13.68
N GLU A 133 5.31 3.33 -14.95
CA GLU A 133 6.71 3.33 -15.36
C GLU A 133 6.96 4.34 -16.49
N ILE A 134 8.02 5.12 -16.35
CA ILE A 134 8.64 5.90 -17.42
C ILE A 134 10.00 5.29 -17.75
N GLN A 135 10.25 4.99 -19.02
CA GLN A 135 11.52 4.45 -19.48
C GLN A 135 12.67 5.33 -18.98
N SER A 136 13.75 4.71 -18.48
CA SER A 136 14.83 5.39 -17.75
C SER A 136 15.43 6.58 -18.51
N ARG A 137 15.59 6.46 -19.84
CA ARG A 137 16.10 7.54 -20.72
C ARG A 137 15.19 8.78 -20.81
N PHE A 138 13.94 8.67 -20.41
CA PHE A 138 12.94 9.76 -20.47
C PHE A 138 12.51 10.27 -19.09
N ARG A 139 13.12 9.77 -18.02
CA ARG A 139 12.84 10.26 -16.65
C ARG A 139 13.33 11.69 -16.46
N ASN A 140 12.75 12.39 -15.49
CA ASN A 140 13.07 13.78 -15.12
C ASN A 140 12.87 14.82 -16.23
N GLN A 141 12.07 14.51 -17.27
CA GLN A 141 11.76 15.38 -18.40
C GLN A 141 10.28 15.77 -18.47
N GLY A 142 9.50 15.53 -17.40
CA GLY A 142 8.07 15.86 -17.36
C GLY A 142 7.12 14.81 -17.95
N HIS A 143 7.64 13.77 -18.62
CA HIS A 143 6.81 12.74 -19.27
C HIS A 143 5.90 11.98 -18.28
N GLY A 144 6.34 11.74 -17.05
CA GLY A 144 5.50 11.12 -16.01
C GLY A 144 4.28 11.97 -15.68
N THR A 145 4.47 13.27 -15.49
CA THR A 145 3.34 14.19 -15.24
C THR A 145 2.40 14.23 -16.44
N ALA A 146 2.91 14.27 -17.67
CA ALA A 146 2.12 14.32 -18.88
C ALA A 146 1.29 13.03 -19.05
N LEU A 147 1.88 11.85 -18.91
CA LEU A 147 1.19 10.57 -19.00
C LEU A 147 0.10 10.45 -17.92
N LEU A 148 0.42 10.78 -16.67
CA LEU A 148 -0.53 10.72 -15.57
C LEU A 148 -1.71 11.69 -15.77
N SER A 149 -1.46 12.92 -16.24
CA SER A 149 -2.52 13.89 -16.53
C SER A 149 -3.47 13.41 -17.64
N LYS A 150 -2.94 12.84 -18.72
CA LYS A 150 -3.76 12.24 -19.80
C LYS A 150 -4.61 11.09 -19.28
N LEU A 151 -4.01 10.21 -18.47
CA LEU A 151 -4.70 9.11 -17.82
C LEU A 151 -5.87 9.60 -16.96
N LEU A 152 -5.61 10.56 -16.06
CA LEU A 152 -6.63 11.09 -15.14
C LEU A 152 -7.78 11.73 -15.91
N SER A 153 -7.51 12.46 -17.00
CA SER A 153 -8.53 13.02 -17.89
C SER A 153 -9.36 11.93 -18.56
N PHE A 154 -8.71 10.86 -19.05
CA PHE A 154 -9.41 9.72 -19.63
C PHE A 154 -10.35 9.06 -18.61
N LEU A 155 -9.87 8.76 -17.41
CA LEU A 155 -10.67 8.13 -16.35
C LEU A 155 -11.85 9.02 -15.91
N ALA A 156 -11.63 10.33 -15.79
CA ALA A 156 -12.68 11.29 -15.44
C ALA A 156 -13.80 11.36 -16.48
N ALA A 157 -13.46 11.17 -17.77
CA ALA A 157 -14.43 11.11 -18.84
C ALA A 157 -15.26 9.81 -18.85
N GLN A 158 -14.70 8.69 -18.34
CA GLN A 158 -15.41 7.42 -18.21
C GLN A 158 -16.35 7.42 -17.00
N LYS A 159 -15.78 7.54 -15.82
CA LYS A 159 -16.53 7.59 -14.55
C LYS A 159 -15.72 8.34 -13.50
N ARG A 160 -16.34 9.32 -12.85
CA ARG A 160 -15.69 10.12 -11.80
C ARG A 160 -15.63 9.35 -10.47
N MET A 161 -14.74 8.36 -10.40
CA MET A 161 -14.43 7.60 -9.19
C MET A 161 -13.07 8.02 -8.64
N PRO A 162 -12.79 7.83 -7.33
CA PRO A 162 -11.46 8.04 -6.80
C PRO A 162 -10.42 7.16 -7.49
N VAL A 163 -9.21 7.69 -7.66
CA VAL A 163 -8.03 6.91 -8.06
C VAL A 163 -7.18 6.67 -6.83
N ARG A 164 -6.81 5.42 -6.59
CA ARG A 164 -5.95 5.01 -5.48
C ARG A 164 -4.67 4.38 -6.02
N LEU A 165 -3.60 4.52 -5.30
CA LEU A 165 -2.32 3.87 -5.57
C LEU A 165 -1.58 3.61 -4.27
N GLN A 166 -0.65 2.65 -4.32
CA GLN A 166 0.30 2.39 -3.25
C GLN A 166 1.70 2.76 -3.73
N VAL A 167 2.49 3.38 -2.86
CA VAL A 167 3.86 3.80 -3.17
C VAL A 167 4.75 3.67 -1.95
N SER A 168 5.96 3.12 -2.16
CA SER A 168 6.98 3.07 -1.10
C SER A 168 7.31 4.48 -0.61
N GLY A 169 7.39 4.64 0.71
CA GLY A 169 7.74 5.91 1.35
C GLY A 169 9.15 6.42 1.00
N ASP A 170 10.00 5.53 0.48
CA ASP A 170 11.34 5.89 0.00
C ASP A 170 11.35 6.32 -1.46
N ASN A 171 10.26 6.09 -2.21
CA ASN A 171 10.14 6.52 -3.60
C ASN A 171 9.72 7.99 -3.71
N LEU A 172 10.58 8.88 -3.20
CA LEU A 172 10.33 10.33 -3.20
C LEU A 172 10.03 10.92 -4.58
N PRO A 173 10.66 10.47 -5.69
CA PRO A 173 10.30 10.96 -7.01
C PRO A 173 8.85 10.65 -7.41
N ALA A 174 8.37 9.45 -7.12
CA ALA A 174 6.99 9.06 -7.41
C ALA A 174 6.00 9.81 -6.51
N ILE A 175 6.28 9.91 -5.20
CA ILE A 175 5.45 10.67 -4.26
C ILE A 175 5.27 12.11 -4.75
N ARG A 176 6.36 12.82 -5.10
CA ARG A 176 6.30 14.19 -5.61
C ARG A 176 5.50 14.30 -6.92
N LEU A 177 5.60 13.30 -7.80
CA LEU A 177 4.81 13.23 -9.02
C LEU A 177 3.31 13.15 -8.70
N TYR A 178 2.93 12.26 -7.79
CA TYR A 178 1.54 12.07 -7.41
C TYR A 178 0.99 13.29 -6.66
N GLU A 179 1.72 13.86 -5.71
CA GLU A 179 1.32 15.10 -5.02
C GLU A 179 1.11 16.26 -5.99
N LYS A 180 2.04 16.46 -6.94
CA LYS A 180 1.94 17.48 -7.99
C LYS A 180 0.70 17.32 -8.87
N THR A 181 0.20 16.12 -9.02
CA THR A 181 -1.02 15.81 -9.81
C THR A 181 -2.28 15.76 -8.94
N GLY A 182 -2.17 16.10 -7.65
CA GLY A 182 -3.30 16.28 -6.74
C GLY A 182 -3.62 15.08 -5.85
N PHE A 183 -2.84 13.99 -5.92
CA PHE A 183 -2.98 12.90 -4.97
C PHE A 183 -2.58 13.35 -3.57
N GLN A 184 -3.25 12.79 -2.57
CA GLN A 184 -2.96 13.01 -1.16
C GLN A 184 -2.71 11.67 -0.48
N ILE A 185 -1.77 11.62 0.46
CA ILE A 185 -1.57 10.46 1.30
C ILE A 185 -2.82 10.30 2.18
N SER A 186 -3.53 9.19 2.01
CA SER A 186 -4.71 8.84 2.80
C SER A 186 -4.38 7.93 3.98
N GLU A 187 -3.39 7.07 3.80
CA GLU A 187 -2.94 6.12 4.82
C GLU A 187 -1.44 5.90 4.70
N THR A 188 -0.79 5.60 5.81
CA THR A 188 0.61 5.17 5.86
C THR A 188 0.70 3.89 6.65
N LEU A 189 1.30 2.87 6.08
CA LEU A 189 1.56 1.60 6.74
C LEU A 189 3.07 1.49 6.97
N SER A 190 3.47 1.36 8.23
CA SER A 190 4.86 1.15 8.64
C SER A 190 5.10 -0.32 8.96
N CYS A 191 6.19 -0.85 8.45
CA CYS A 191 6.63 -2.22 8.65
C CYS A 191 7.77 -2.25 9.67
N PHE A 192 7.69 -3.20 10.60
CA PHE A 192 8.70 -3.47 11.60
C PHE A 192 9.08 -4.95 11.55
N LEU A 193 10.37 -5.24 11.63
CA LEU A 193 10.97 -6.57 11.62
C LEU A 193 11.39 -6.95 13.06
N TYR A 194 10.99 -8.15 13.47
CA TYR A 194 11.40 -8.81 14.72
C TYR A 194 12.06 -10.15 14.41
#